data_88353db1109c0bb77d6570bf23bcce5e
#
_entry.id   88353db1109c0bb77d6570bf23bcce5e
#
_cell.length_a   1.000
_cell.length_b   1.000
_cell.length_c   1.000
_cell.angle_alpha   90.00
_cell.angle_beta   90.00
_cell.angle_gamma   90.00
#
_symmetry.space_group_name_H-M   'P 1'
#
loop_
_entity.id
_entity.type
_entity.pdbx_description
1 polymer ?
#
loop_
_entity_poly.entity_id
_entity_poly.type
_entity_poly.pdbx_seq_one_letter_code
_entity_poly.pdbx_strand_id
1 'polypeptide(L)'
;MSLNGLRIGNGNEEVMLPFGIIIEPFAYILLTSDTLKYLLEFPQTSLNTLFEFALPIMPNEGEMLFLRRDTLIDVMNYGDELHSSLLASTEGISLEQLSPEMSGSILGNWYSAASTSNFATPGYQNSQFRSSSMGPTLLRVAPKVFIPGSRTTAYDSFGSIFYQMDLSGTYGNLMIYDHRGRLIKQLLQNSLLDYTGVVIWDGTDTAGRPAQVGSYLIVLETYGPKQSF
;
A
#
# COMPACT_ATOMS: atom_id res chain seq x y z
N MET A 1 -7.46 -17.92 13.78
CA MET A 1 -8.17 -17.35 14.96
C MET A 1 -9.66 -17.27 14.64
N SER A 2 -10.58 -17.67 15.55
CA SER A 2 -12.01 -17.44 15.36
C SER A 2 -12.38 -16.01 15.75
N LEU A 3 -13.23 -15.37 14.98
CA LEU A 3 -13.76 -14.03 15.28
C LEU A 3 -15.00 -14.07 16.20
N ASN A 4 -15.48 -15.26 16.58
CA ASN A 4 -16.66 -15.40 17.44
C ASN A 4 -16.50 -14.65 18.76
N GLY A 5 -17.48 -13.82 19.09
CA GLY A 5 -17.48 -13.00 20.28
C GLY A 5 -16.57 -11.79 20.27
N LEU A 6 -15.84 -11.55 19.16
CA LEU A 6 -15.12 -10.29 18.97
C LEU A 6 -16.10 -9.14 18.73
N ARG A 7 -15.76 -7.98 19.24
CA ARG A 7 -16.51 -6.74 19.09
C ARG A 7 -15.58 -5.64 18.63
N ILE A 8 -16.06 -4.85 17.66
CA ILE A 8 -15.43 -3.62 17.24
C ILE A 8 -16.31 -2.45 17.66
N GLY A 9 -15.72 -1.41 18.17
CA GLY A 9 -16.49 -0.25 18.63
C GLY A 9 -15.66 1.02 18.64
N ASN A 10 -16.37 2.11 18.84
CA ASN A 10 -15.86 3.42 19.15
C ASN A 10 -16.39 3.88 20.51
N GLY A 11 -16.19 5.11 20.89
CA GLY A 11 -16.69 5.63 22.18
C GLY A 11 -18.22 5.64 22.33
N ASN A 12 -18.98 5.50 21.22
CA ASN A 12 -20.42 5.67 21.15
C ASN A 12 -21.18 4.39 20.80
N GLU A 13 -20.59 3.52 20.01
CA GLU A 13 -21.24 2.34 19.46
C GLU A 13 -20.29 1.14 19.48
N GLU A 14 -20.86 -0.05 19.65
CA GLU A 14 -20.12 -1.31 19.63
C GLU A 14 -20.95 -2.37 18.92
N VAL A 15 -20.34 -3.08 17.96
CA VAL A 15 -20.97 -4.15 17.18
C VAL A 15 -20.20 -5.46 17.33
N MET A 16 -20.92 -6.56 17.39
CA MET A 16 -20.33 -7.91 17.46
C MET A 16 -20.02 -8.40 16.07
N LEU A 17 -18.80 -8.87 15.85
CA LEU A 17 -18.39 -9.41 14.54
C LEU A 17 -19.17 -10.70 14.21
N PRO A 18 -19.35 -11.02 12.90
CA PRO A 18 -20.11 -12.16 12.46
C PRO A 18 -19.58 -13.48 13.00
N PHE A 19 -20.49 -14.41 13.32
CA PHE A 19 -20.13 -15.76 13.73
C PHE A 19 -19.62 -16.61 12.56
N GLY A 20 -18.74 -17.55 12.86
CA GLY A 20 -18.26 -18.55 11.89
C GLY A 20 -17.08 -18.10 11.05
N ILE A 21 -16.63 -16.85 11.19
CA ILE A 21 -15.45 -16.39 10.47
C ILE A 21 -14.19 -16.86 11.20
N ILE A 22 -13.31 -17.50 10.44
CA ILE A 22 -11.98 -17.93 10.91
C ILE A 22 -10.96 -17.18 10.06
N ILE A 23 -10.02 -16.50 10.73
CA ILE A 23 -8.86 -15.87 10.09
C ILE A 23 -7.63 -16.74 10.33
N GLU A 24 -6.96 -17.11 9.25
CA GLU A 24 -5.71 -17.87 9.31
C GLU A 24 -4.55 -16.97 9.79
N PRO A 25 -3.46 -17.53 10.31
CA PRO A 25 -2.27 -16.75 10.65
C PRO A 25 -1.78 -15.95 9.45
N PHE A 26 -1.48 -14.67 9.68
CA PHE A 26 -1.02 -13.72 8.66
C PHE A 26 -2.02 -13.44 7.52
N ALA A 27 -3.28 -13.90 7.65
CA ALA A 27 -4.33 -13.58 6.70
C ALA A 27 -5.00 -12.23 7.04
N TYR A 28 -5.66 -11.67 6.05
CA TYR A 28 -6.43 -10.44 6.15
C TYR A 28 -7.89 -10.73 5.87
N ILE A 29 -8.77 -9.99 6.48
CA ILE A 29 -10.19 -9.94 6.12
C ILE A 29 -10.59 -8.49 5.90
N LEU A 30 -11.55 -8.26 5.02
CA LEU A 30 -12.19 -6.99 4.83
C LEU A 30 -13.64 -7.06 5.31
N LEU A 31 -13.97 -6.18 6.25
CA LEU A 31 -15.33 -5.95 6.70
C LEU A 31 -15.82 -4.65 6.09
N THR A 32 -16.93 -4.67 5.38
CA THR A 32 -17.48 -3.49 4.71
C THR A 32 -18.98 -3.61 4.53
N SER A 33 -19.69 -2.50 4.50
CA SER A 33 -21.10 -2.45 4.12
C SER A 33 -21.34 -2.39 2.61
N ASP A 34 -20.27 -2.23 1.79
CA ASP A 34 -20.35 -2.12 0.33
C ASP A 34 -19.29 -2.99 -0.34
N THR A 35 -19.60 -4.27 -0.47
CA THR A 35 -18.67 -5.27 -1.05
C THR A 35 -18.42 -5.02 -2.54
N LEU A 36 -19.44 -4.55 -3.29
CA LEU A 36 -19.32 -4.33 -4.73
C LEU A 36 -18.37 -3.17 -5.04
N LYS A 37 -18.43 -2.09 -4.27
CA LYS A 37 -17.53 -0.95 -4.43
C LYS A 37 -16.07 -1.40 -4.32
N TYR A 38 -15.73 -2.13 -3.26
CA TYR A 38 -14.35 -2.57 -3.05
C TYR A 38 -13.84 -3.56 -4.10
N LEU A 39 -14.70 -4.45 -4.62
CA LEU A 39 -14.31 -5.35 -5.70
C LEU A 39 -14.06 -4.64 -7.03
N LEU A 40 -14.78 -3.55 -7.30
CA LEU A 40 -14.60 -2.76 -8.51
C LEU A 40 -13.34 -1.87 -8.44
N GLU A 41 -13.08 -1.28 -7.28
CA GLU A 41 -11.94 -0.39 -7.07
C GLU A 41 -10.63 -1.16 -6.82
N PHE A 42 -10.72 -2.33 -6.17
CA PHE A 42 -9.57 -3.16 -5.76
C PHE A 42 -9.76 -4.61 -6.23
N PRO A 43 -9.61 -4.89 -7.53
CA PRO A 43 -9.88 -6.21 -8.10
C PRO A 43 -8.96 -7.33 -7.59
N GLN A 44 -7.86 -7.01 -6.91
CA GLN A 44 -6.99 -7.96 -6.23
C GLN A 44 -7.54 -8.45 -4.89
N THR A 45 -8.58 -7.81 -4.33
CA THR A 45 -9.23 -8.25 -3.09
C THR A 45 -9.88 -9.61 -3.30
N SER A 46 -9.55 -10.58 -2.45
CA SER A 46 -10.11 -11.92 -2.53
C SER A 46 -11.55 -11.97 -2.02
N LEU A 47 -12.44 -12.60 -2.78
CA LEU A 47 -13.83 -12.85 -2.34
C LEU A 47 -13.91 -13.64 -1.02
N ASN A 48 -12.94 -14.52 -0.78
CA ASN A 48 -12.90 -15.36 0.42
C ASN A 48 -12.53 -14.58 1.69
N THR A 49 -12.02 -13.36 1.55
CA THR A 49 -11.63 -12.48 2.67
C THR A 49 -12.58 -11.31 2.84
N LEU A 50 -13.61 -11.21 2.02
CA LEU A 50 -14.55 -10.09 1.98
C LEU A 50 -15.87 -10.47 2.65
N PHE A 51 -16.27 -9.72 3.67
CA PHE A 51 -17.50 -9.95 4.42
C PHE A 51 -18.33 -8.67 4.50
N GLU A 52 -19.60 -8.78 4.09
CA GLU A 52 -20.55 -7.68 4.28
C GLU A 52 -20.89 -7.54 5.75
N PHE A 53 -20.66 -6.36 6.29
CA PHE A 53 -20.86 -6.08 7.71
C PHE A 53 -21.00 -4.58 7.97
N ALA A 54 -22.02 -4.21 8.78
CA ALA A 54 -22.20 -2.85 9.20
C ALA A 54 -21.24 -2.51 10.36
N LEU A 55 -20.26 -1.70 10.09
CA LEU A 55 -19.33 -1.17 11.07
C LEU A 55 -19.94 0.01 11.86
N PRO A 56 -19.44 0.33 13.06
CA PRO A 56 -19.75 1.59 13.72
C PRO A 56 -19.46 2.79 12.80
N ILE A 57 -20.19 3.86 12.99
CA ILE A 57 -19.92 5.12 12.27
C ILE A 57 -18.54 5.62 12.67
N MET A 58 -17.71 5.87 11.69
CA MET A 58 -16.34 6.37 11.85
C MET A 58 -16.25 7.80 11.27
N PRO A 59 -16.35 8.86 12.12
CA PRO A 59 -16.28 10.24 11.65
C PRO A 59 -14.89 10.57 11.08
N ASN A 60 -14.84 11.41 10.05
CA ASN A 60 -13.58 11.81 9.40
C ASN A 60 -12.67 12.62 10.33
N GLU A 61 -13.25 13.35 11.28
CA GLU A 61 -12.51 14.16 12.27
C GLU A 61 -11.65 13.32 13.22
N GLY A 62 -11.86 12.01 13.19
CA GLY A 62 -11.13 11.07 14.03
C GLY A 62 -11.90 10.65 15.28
N GLU A 63 -11.59 9.48 15.76
CA GLU A 63 -12.15 8.89 16.96
C GLU A 63 -11.28 7.71 17.45
N MET A 64 -11.60 7.23 18.65
CA MET A 64 -11.04 5.97 19.16
C MET A 64 -11.77 4.78 18.54
N LEU A 65 -11.03 3.83 17.99
CA LEU A 65 -11.53 2.50 17.63
C LEU A 65 -10.88 1.46 18.53
N PHE A 66 -11.65 0.47 18.93
CA PHE A 66 -11.13 -0.65 19.70
C PHE A 66 -11.66 -1.99 19.20
N LEU A 67 -10.85 -3.02 19.42
CA LEU A 67 -11.21 -4.42 19.22
C LEU A 67 -11.12 -5.12 20.58
N ARG A 68 -12.20 -5.79 21.00
CA ARG A 68 -12.22 -6.55 22.25
C ARG A 68 -13.01 -7.85 22.14
N ARG A 69 -12.79 -8.73 23.10
CA ARG A 69 -13.67 -9.87 23.43
C ARG A 69 -14.10 -9.68 24.89
N ASP A 70 -13.56 -10.45 25.80
CA ASP A 70 -13.74 -10.24 27.24
C ASP A 70 -12.80 -9.13 27.75
N THR A 71 -11.64 -9.01 27.10
CA THR A 71 -10.63 -7.98 27.36
C THR A 71 -10.33 -7.19 26.10
N LEU A 72 -9.76 -6.01 26.26
CA LEU A 72 -9.24 -5.20 25.14
C LEU A 72 -8.13 -5.98 24.42
N ILE A 73 -8.26 -6.09 23.10
CA ILE A 73 -7.27 -6.74 22.23
C ILE A 73 -6.39 -5.69 21.59
N ASP A 74 -7.00 -4.67 20.99
CA ASP A 74 -6.27 -3.56 20.39
C ASP A 74 -7.12 -2.29 20.40
N VAL A 75 -6.45 -1.14 20.27
CA VAL A 75 -7.09 0.17 20.24
C VAL A 75 -6.25 1.13 19.40
N MET A 76 -6.92 1.98 18.65
CA MET A 76 -6.29 3.10 17.95
C MET A 76 -7.10 4.38 18.15
N ASN A 77 -6.40 5.50 18.18
CA ASN A 77 -7.01 6.81 17.99
C ASN A 77 -6.60 7.27 16.59
N TYR A 78 -7.57 7.34 15.68
CA TYR A 78 -7.31 7.82 14.33
C TYR A 78 -7.75 9.26 14.17
N GLY A 79 -7.13 9.96 13.25
CA GLY A 79 -7.41 11.34 12.88
C GLY A 79 -6.52 11.78 11.74
N ASP A 80 -6.77 12.96 11.21
CA ASP A 80 -6.05 13.51 10.07
C ASP A 80 -4.54 13.69 10.34
N GLU A 81 -4.15 13.85 11.60
CA GLU A 81 -2.76 14.01 12.03
C GLU A 81 -1.89 12.77 11.79
N LEU A 82 -2.50 11.59 11.61
CA LEU A 82 -1.78 10.35 11.29
C LEU A 82 -1.43 10.26 9.81
N HIS A 83 -2.07 11.06 8.98
CA HIS A 83 -1.76 11.10 7.56
C HIS A 83 -0.47 11.88 7.28
N SER A 84 0.12 11.58 6.11
CA SER A 84 1.30 12.31 5.64
C SER A 84 0.98 13.78 5.41
N SER A 85 1.77 14.68 6.01
CA SER A 85 1.66 16.12 5.80
C SER A 85 2.01 16.59 4.37
N LEU A 86 2.52 15.70 3.53
CA LEU A 86 2.84 15.97 2.12
C LEU A 86 1.66 15.67 1.18
N LEU A 87 0.57 15.12 1.69
CA LEU A 87 -0.65 14.90 0.92
C LEU A 87 -1.43 16.22 0.77
N ALA A 88 -1.98 16.43 -0.43
CA ALA A 88 -2.84 17.59 -0.69
C ALA A 88 -4.24 17.43 -0.07
N SER A 89 -4.69 16.19 0.14
CA SER A 89 -5.95 15.81 0.79
C SER A 89 -5.78 14.44 1.44
N THR A 90 -6.52 14.20 2.51
CA THR A 90 -6.61 12.89 3.19
C THR A 90 -7.85 12.11 2.75
N GLU A 91 -8.76 12.74 1.99
CA GLU A 91 -9.99 12.12 1.52
C GLU A 91 -9.72 10.92 0.60
N GLY A 92 -10.33 9.78 0.91
CA GLY A 92 -10.16 8.54 0.16
C GLY A 92 -8.84 7.82 0.41
N ILE A 93 -8.04 8.26 1.38
CA ILE A 93 -6.75 7.65 1.73
C ILE A 93 -6.89 6.88 3.05
N SER A 94 -6.58 5.60 3.01
CA SER A 94 -6.62 4.74 4.20
C SER A 94 -5.43 5.01 5.13
N LEU A 95 -5.67 4.87 6.43
CA LEU A 95 -4.60 4.70 7.41
C LEU A 95 -4.22 3.23 7.49
N GLU A 96 -2.94 2.94 7.43
CA GLU A 96 -2.37 1.61 7.50
C GLU A 96 -1.45 1.44 8.69
N GLN A 97 -1.60 0.34 9.40
CA GLN A 97 -0.68 -0.04 10.46
C GLN A 97 0.65 -0.51 9.86
N LEU A 98 1.77 0.04 10.35
CA LEU A 98 3.11 -0.25 9.86
C LEU A 98 3.62 -1.61 10.32
N SER A 99 3.34 -1.97 11.57
CA SER A 99 3.74 -3.25 12.16
C SER A 99 2.64 -3.82 13.06
N PRO A 100 2.16 -5.04 12.79
CA PRO A 100 1.19 -5.71 13.65
C PRO A 100 1.80 -6.19 14.99
N GLU A 101 3.13 -6.16 15.13
CA GLU A 101 3.83 -6.50 16.38
C GLU A 101 3.77 -5.35 17.40
N MET A 102 3.42 -4.14 16.95
CA MET A 102 3.26 -2.96 17.77
C MET A 102 1.77 -2.71 18.03
N SER A 103 1.44 -2.23 19.24
CA SER A 103 0.06 -1.86 19.56
C SER A 103 -0.48 -0.79 18.63
N GLY A 104 -1.76 -0.88 18.27
CA GLY A 104 -2.49 0.14 17.53
C GLY A 104 -2.57 1.49 18.24
N SER A 105 -2.36 1.53 19.57
CA SER A 105 -2.32 2.79 20.35
C SER A 105 -1.08 3.64 20.11
N ILE A 106 -0.05 3.10 19.46
CA ILE A 106 1.20 3.82 19.17
C ILE A 106 0.99 4.66 17.91
N LEU A 107 0.94 5.98 18.03
CA LEU A 107 0.68 6.90 16.91
C LEU A 107 1.66 6.71 15.76
N GLY A 108 2.95 6.52 16.02
CA GLY A 108 3.97 6.26 14.99
C GLY A 108 3.86 4.89 14.30
N ASN A 109 2.87 4.06 14.66
CA ASN A 109 2.58 2.78 14.01
C ASN A 109 1.51 2.89 12.90
N TRP A 110 1.07 4.10 12.55
CA TRP A 110 0.07 4.34 11.50
C TRP A 110 0.59 5.34 10.49
N TYR A 111 0.24 5.13 9.23
CA TYR A 111 0.59 6.04 8.15
C TYR A 111 -0.40 5.94 6.99
N SER A 112 -0.38 6.95 6.11
CA SER A 112 -1.17 6.93 4.87
C SER A 112 -0.79 5.77 3.98
N ALA A 113 -1.77 5.07 3.42
CA ALA A 113 -1.55 4.09 2.37
C ALA A 113 -0.86 4.71 1.15
N ALA A 114 -0.03 3.93 0.46
CA ALA A 114 0.75 4.40 -0.68
C ALA A 114 -0.13 4.76 -1.88
N SER A 115 0.26 5.79 -2.61
CA SER A 115 -0.38 6.16 -3.87
C SER A 115 -0.16 5.11 -4.97
N THR A 116 0.94 4.39 -4.89
CA THR A 116 1.27 3.25 -5.78
C THR A 116 0.36 2.05 -5.56
N SER A 117 -0.33 1.97 -4.41
CA SER A 117 -1.38 1.00 -4.07
C SER A 117 -2.79 1.60 -4.12
N ASN A 118 -2.99 2.67 -4.91
CA ASN A 118 -4.27 3.37 -5.03
C ASN A 118 -4.85 3.82 -3.67
N PHE A 119 -3.96 4.22 -2.75
CA PHE A 119 -4.27 4.73 -1.42
C PHE A 119 -5.07 3.80 -0.50
N ALA A 120 -5.12 2.49 -0.79
CA ALA A 120 -5.71 1.48 0.09
C ALA A 120 -5.25 0.07 -0.25
N THR A 121 -5.31 -0.84 0.74
CA THR A 121 -4.97 -2.27 0.59
C THR A 121 -6.04 -3.17 1.23
N PRO A 122 -7.31 -3.08 0.78
CA PRO A 122 -8.41 -3.79 1.42
C PRO A 122 -8.29 -5.30 1.25
N GLY A 123 -8.15 -6.03 2.38
CA GLY A 123 -8.09 -7.49 2.41
C GLY A 123 -6.73 -8.11 2.05
N TYR A 124 -5.68 -7.32 1.97
CA TYR A 124 -4.30 -7.80 1.76
C TYR A 124 -3.29 -6.98 2.55
N GLN A 125 -2.01 -7.30 2.42
CA GLN A 125 -0.94 -6.68 3.21
C GLN A 125 -0.86 -5.18 2.95
N ASN A 126 -0.75 -4.41 4.02
CA ASN A 126 -0.60 -2.96 3.98
C ASN A 126 0.60 -2.53 3.13
N SER A 127 0.41 -1.50 2.32
CA SER A 127 1.45 -0.93 1.45
C SER A 127 2.66 -0.41 2.24
N GLN A 128 2.41 0.05 3.46
CA GLN A 128 3.40 0.60 4.38
C GLN A 128 3.95 -0.43 5.37
N PHE A 129 3.58 -1.72 5.23
CA PHE A 129 3.99 -2.78 6.14
C PHE A 129 5.51 -2.88 6.24
N ARG A 130 6.03 -2.82 7.47
CA ARG A 130 7.45 -3.07 7.78
C ARG A 130 7.64 -4.47 8.35
N SER A 131 8.52 -5.23 7.73
CA SER A 131 9.08 -6.39 8.41
C SER A 131 10.09 -5.91 9.47
N SER A 132 10.25 -6.68 10.54
CA SER A 132 11.20 -6.38 11.64
C SER A 132 12.67 -6.30 11.22
N SER A 133 13.02 -6.74 10.02
CA SER A 133 14.36 -6.55 9.43
C SER A 133 14.35 -5.36 8.48
N MET A 134 14.78 -4.19 8.95
CA MET A 134 15.01 -3.04 8.09
C MET A 134 16.19 -3.34 7.15
N GLY A 135 15.92 -3.43 5.85
CA GLY A 135 16.92 -3.52 4.80
C GLY A 135 17.22 -2.15 4.20
N PRO A 136 18.39 -1.99 3.55
CA PRO A 136 18.68 -0.76 2.81
C PRO A 136 17.71 -0.58 1.63
N THR A 137 17.55 0.66 1.18
CA THR A 137 16.86 0.94 -0.09
C THR A 137 17.51 0.14 -1.22
N LEU A 138 16.68 -0.64 -1.92
CA LEU A 138 17.12 -1.48 -3.05
C LEU A 138 16.36 -1.07 -4.30
N LEU A 139 17.06 -1.07 -5.44
CA LEU A 139 16.48 -0.93 -6.76
C LEU A 139 17.02 -2.04 -7.66
N ARG A 140 16.15 -2.84 -8.25
CA ARG A 140 16.50 -3.96 -9.11
C ARG A 140 15.60 -4.02 -10.34
N VAL A 141 16.16 -4.36 -11.47
CA VAL A 141 15.42 -4.55 -12.73
C VAL A 141 15.51 -5.99 -13.19
N ALA A 142 14.40 -6.56 -13.61
CA ALA A 142 14.34 -7.88 -14.23
C ALA A 142 13.19 -7.96 -15.25
N PRO A 143 13.41 -8.56 -16.41
CA PRO A 143 14.72 -8.95 -16.93
C PRO A 143 15.62 -7.73 -17.24
N LYS A 144 16.92 -7.92 -17.31
CA LYS A 144 17.86 -6.86 -17.70
C LYS A 144 17.77 -6.47 -19.18
N VAL A 145 17.19 -7.36 -19.99
CA VAL A 145 16.94 -7.17 -21.43
C VAL A 145 15.53 -7.64 -21.73
N PHE A 146 14.78 -6.80 -22.40
CA PHE A 146 13.44 -7.14 -22.88
C PHE A 146 13.19 -6.51 -24.26
N ILE A 147 12.21 -7.01 -24.99
CA ILE A 147 11.82 -6.49 -26.31
C ILE A 147 10.39 -5.96 -26.23
N PRO A 148 10.18 -4.65 -26.27
CA PRO A 148 8.85 -4.04 -26.21
C PRO A 148 7.90 -4.66 -27.23
N GLY A 149 6.72 -5.06 -26.80
CA GLY A 149 5.70 -5.66 -27.66
C GLY A 149 6.02 -7.05 -28.19
N SER A 150 7.05 -7.73 -27.68
CA SER A 150 7.36 -9.12 -28.02
C SER A 150 6.16 -10.02 -27.79
N ARG A 151 5.87 -10.87 -28.77
CA ARG A 151 4.85 -11.92 -28.68
C ARG A 151 5.47 -13.33 -28.60
N THR A 152 6.78 -13.39 -28.44
CA THR A 152 7.52 -14.67 -28.33
C THR A 152 7.83 -14.96 -26.87
N THR A 153 7.96 -16.24 -26.53
CA THR A 153 8.37 -16.67 -25.19
C THR A 153 9.87 -16.49 -24.93
N ALA A 154 10.64 -16.05 -25.92
CA ALA A 154 12.09 -15.89 -25.81
C ALA A 154 12.51 -14.63 -25.05
N TYR A 155 11.67 -13.58 -25.07
CA TYR A 155 11.94 -12.32 -24.40
C TYR A 155 10.66 -11.76 -23.78
N ASP A 156 10.77 -11.21 -22.58
CA ASP A 156 9.68 -10.44 -21.97
C ASP A 156 9.40 -9.18 -22.80
N SER A 157 8.17 -8.72 -22.80
CA SER A 157 7.72 -7.53 -23.50
C SER A 157 7.87 -6.25 -22.69
N PHE A 158 8.28 -6.36 -21.43
CA PHE A 158 8.43 -5.24 -20.47
C PHE A 158 9.55 -5.53 -19.45
N GLY A 159 10.02 -4.48 -18.81
CA GLY A 159 10.93 -4.55 -17.67
C GLY A 159 10.20 -4.29 -16.35
N SER A 160 10.38 -5.16 -15.37
CA SER A 160 9.87 -4.95 -14.00
C SER A 160 10.96 -4.31 -13.16
N ILE A 161 10.63 -3.16 -12.57
CA ILE A 161 11.49 -2.38 -11.70
C ILE A 161 11.02 -2.61 -10.28
N PHE A 162 11.76 -3.42 -9.52
CA PHE A 162 11.50 -3.73 -8.13
C PHE A 162 12.22 -2.73 -7.24
N TYR A 163 11.53 -2.24 -6.24
CA TYR A 163 12.14 -1.39 -5.23
C TYR A 163 11.75 -1.82 -3.82
N GLN A 164 12.61 -1.50 -2.86
CA GLN A 164 12.36 -1.59 -1.43
C GLN A 164 12.87 -0.31 -0.78
N MET A 165 12.07 0.28 0.07
CA MET A 165 12.43 1.46 0.84
C MET A 165 13.06 1.05 2.18
N ASP A 166 13.86 1.92 2.75
CA ASP A 166 14.36 1.80 4.12
C ASP A 166 13.34 2.30 5.14
N LEU A 167 12.45 3.21 4.72
CA LEU A 167 11.43 3.84 5.57
C LEU A 167 10.06 3.80 4.88
N SER A 168 9.02 3.54 5.67
CA SER A 168 7.64 3.79 5.25
C SER A 168 7.37 5.29 5.15
N GLY A 169 6.40 5.69 4.33
CA GLY A 169 6.10 7.10 4.11
C GLY A 169 7.07 7.80 3.17
N THR A 170 7.90 7.06 2.46
CA THR A 170 8.85 7.60 1.47
C THR A 170 8.12 7.98 0.20
N TYR A 171 8.37 9.19 -0.29
CA TYR A 171 7.93 9.66 -1.60
C TYR A 171 9.05 9.47 -2.62
N GLY A 172 8.69 9.32 -3.90
CA GLY A 172 9.70 9.21 -4.94
C GLY A 172 9.24 9.57 -6.33
N ASN A 173 10.24 9.79 -7.16
CA ASN A 173 10.15 9.93 -8.61
C ASN A 173 10.92 8.77 -9.26
N LEU A 174 10.29 8.06 -10.18
CA LEU A 174 10.95 6.99 -10.94
C LEU A 174 11.05 7.39 -12.41
N MET A 175 12.27 7.50 -12.91
CA MET A 175 12.58 8.05 -14.23
C MET A 175 13.48 7.10 -15.02
N ILE A 176 13.27 7.11 -16.33
CA ILE A 176 14.08 6.36 -17.31
C ILE A 176 14.85 7.36 -18.16
N TYR A 177 16.17 7.22 -18.23
CA TYR A 177 17.06 8.04 -19.06
C TYR A 177 17.78 7.18 -20.09
N ASP A 178 18.08 7.76 -21.25
CA ASP A 178 18.98 7.12 -22.20
C ASP A 178 20.47 7.32 -21.81
N HIS A 179 21.36 6.71 -22.56
CA HIS A 179 22.81 6.80 -22.35
C HIS A 179 23.40 8.23 -22.52
N ARG A 180 22.61 9.19 -23.04
CA ARG A 180 22.96 10.60 -23.17
C ARG A 180 22.39 11.47 -22.05
N GLY A 181 21.68 10.86 -21.08
CA GLY A 181 21.02 11.57 -19.99
C GLY A 181 19.71 12.26 -20.38
N ARG A 182 19.12 11.94 -21.53
CA ARG A 182 17.81 12.48 -21.91
C ARG A 182 16.73 11.67 -21.20
N LEU A 183 15.77 12.36 -20.59
CA LEU A 183 14.58 11.74 -20.02
C LEU A 183 13.76 11.07 -21.14
N ILE A 184 13.51 9.78 -20.99
CA ILE A 184 12.70 8.98 -21.91
C ILE A 184 11.29 8.85 -21.36
N LYS A 185 11.15 8.51 -20.07
CA LYS A 185 9.84 8.36 -19.43
C LYS A 185 9.95 8.63 -17.93
N GLN A 186 8.96 9.28 -17.39
CA GLN A 186 8.72 9.35 -15.95
C GLN A 186 7.61 8.36 -15.61
N LEU A 187 7.91 7.38 -14.79
CA LEU A 187 6.98 6.32 -14.40
C LEU A 187 6.23 6.67 -13.12
N LEU A 188 6.92 7.30 -12.17
CA LEU A 188 6.32 7.81 -10.94
C LEU A 188 6.74 9.27 -10.75
N GLN A 189 5.80 10.10 -10.25
CA GLN A 189 6.03 11.52 -9.95
C GLN A 189 5.39 11.85 -8.60
N ASN A 190 6.19 12.31 -7.65
CA ASN A 190 5.77 12.69 -6.30
C ASN A 190 4.85 11.63 -5.67
N SER A 191 5.12 10.35 -5.94
CA SER A 191 4.28 9.25 -5.48
C SER A 191 4.68 8.84 -4.07
N LEU A 192 3.70 8.68 -3.18
CA LEU A 192 3.91 7.98 -1.92
C LEU A 192 4.10 6.50 -2.24
N LEU A 193 5.29 5.98 -1.95
CA LEU A 193 5.72 4.64 -2.36
C LEU A 193 5.27 3.59 -1.33
N ASP A 194 4.97 2.38 -1.83
CA ASP A 194 4.91 1.20 -0.98
C ASP A 194 6.27 0.97 -0.31
N TYR A 195 6.28 0.29 0.83
CA TYR A 195 7.54 -0.14 1.44
C TYR A 195 8.33 -1.08 0.51
N THR A 196 7.63 -1.95 -0.22
CA THR A 196 8.18 -2.73 -1.35
C THR A 196 7.23 -2.67 -2.51
N GLY A 197 7.72 -2.44 -3.71
CA GLY A 197 6.86 -2.31 -4.89
C GLY A 197 7.51 -2.75 -6.19
N VAL A 198 6.67 -2.79 -7.22
CA VAL A 198 7.06 -3.11 -8.58
C VAL A 198 6.43 -2.12 -9.54
N VAL A 199 7.25 -1.51 -10.39
CA VAL A 199 6.78 -0.63 -11.47
C VAL A 199 7.17 -1.24 -12.81
N ILE A 200 6.25 -1.24 -13.76
CA ILE A 200 6.47 -1.81 -15.08
C ILE A 200 6.84 -0.71 -16.07
N TRP A 201 7.91 -0.94 -16.83
CA TRP A 201 8.23 -0.16 -18.00
C TRP A 201 8.01 -1.00 -19.26
N ASP A 202 7.11 -0.55 -20.10
CA ASP A 202 6.73 -1.17 -21.37
C ASP A 202 7.70 -0.86 -22.53
N GLY A 203 8.79 -0.16 -22.26
CA GLY A 203 9.77 0.24 -23.27
C GLY A 203 9.31 1.39 -24.17
N THR A 204 8.29 2.16 -23.77
CA THR A 204 7.85 3.36 -24.51
C THR A 204 8.40 4.64 -23.89
N ASP A 205 8.44 5.71 -24.71
CA ASP A 205 8.73 7.08 -24.26
C ASP A 205 7.46 7.77 -23.68
N THR A 206 7.60 9.04 -23.27
CA THR A 206 6.48 9.84 -22.75
C THR A 206 5.35 10.08 -23.77
N ALA A 207 5.61 9.94 -25.06
CA ALA A 207 4.61 10.04 -26.11
C ALA A 207 4.00 8.68 -26.51
N GLY A 208 4.34 7.60 -25.77
CA GLY A 208 3.86 6.24 -26.05
C GLY A 208 4.55 5.58 -27.25
N ARG A 209 5.62 6.16 -27.79
CA ARG A 209 6.37 5.58 -28.91
C ARG A 209 7.43 4.60 -28.38
N PRO A 210 7.73 3.50 -29.11
CA PRO A 210 8.81 2.61 -28.73
C PRO A 210 10.13 3.37 -28.56
N ALA A 211 10.80 3.17 -27.45
CA ALA A 211 12.13 3.70 -27.21
C ALA A 211 13.15 3.00 -28.14
N GLN A 212 14.23 3.71 -28.53
CA GLN A 212 15.26 3.14 -29.37
C GLN A 212 15.97 1.97 -28.70
N VAL A 213 16.46 1.01 -29.49
CA VAL A 213 17.30 -0.06 -28.95
C VAL A 213 18.56 0.52 -28.32
N GLY A 214 18.83 0.18 -27.07
CA GLY A 214 19.98 0.71 -26.34
C GLY A 214 19.96 0.39 -24.85
N SER A 215 20.90 1.01 -24.14
CA SER A 215 20.96 0.94 -22.68
C SER A 215 20.27 2.13 -22.06
N TYR A 216 19.57 1.88 -20.96
CA TYR A 216 18.82 2.88 -20.22
C TYR A 216 19.25 2.89 -18.74
N LEU A 217 19.26 4.07 -18.17
CA LEU A 217 19.47 4.29 -16.75
C LEU A 217 18.11 4.46 -16.06
N ILE A 218 17.87 3.70 -15.02
CA ILE A 218 16.69 3.83 -14.19
C ILE A 218 17.10 4.54 -12.91
N VAL A 219 16.44 5.64 -12.61
CA VAL A 219 16.72 6.49 -11.46
C VAL A 219 15.49 6.56 -10.57
N LEU A 220 15.64 6.18 -9.32
CA LEU A 220 14.65 6.39 -8.28
C LEU A 220 15.19 7.47 -7.33
N GLU A 221 14.59 8.65 -7.38
CA GLU A 221 14.85 9.72 -6.40
C GLU A 221 13.83 9.60 -5.30
N THR A 222 14.29 9.57 -4.04
CA THR A 222 13.43 9.43 -2.87
C THR A 222 13.59 10.58 -1.91
N TYR A 223 12.49 10.94 -1.27
CA TYR A 223 12.44 11.94 -0.20
C TYR A 223 11.26 11.61 0.72
N GLY A 224 11.29 12.11 1.94
CA GLY A 224 10.24 11.85 2.92
C GLY A 224 10.49 12.58 4.22
N PRO A 225 9.56 12.48 5.17
CA PRO A 225 9.77 13.02 6.49
C PRO A 225 11.00 12.34 7.11
N LYS A 226 11.95 13.16 7.58
CA LYS A 226 13.02 12.64 8.42
C LYS A 226 12.37 12.12 9.69
N GLN A 227 12.49 10.81 9.96
CA GLN A 227 12.13 10.31 11.28
C GLN A 227 13.05 10.99 12.30
N SER A 228 12.49 11.89 13.07
CA SER A 228 13.11 12.31 14.34
C SER A 228 12.89 11.15 15.32
N PHE A 229 13.96 10.48 15.69
CA PHE A 229 13.98 9.53 16.79
C PHE A 229 13.85 10.25 18.13
#